data_7115f3e413f7d4e1bac14a81c46164cd
#
_entry.id   7115f3e413f7d4e1bac14a81c46164cd
#
_cell.length_a   1.000
_cell.length_b   1.000
_cell.length_c   1.000
_cell.angle_alpha   90.00
_cell.angle_beta   90.00
_cell.angle_gamma   90.00
#
_symmetry.space_group_name_H-M   'P 1'
#
loop_
_entity.id
_entity.type
_entity.pdbx_description
1 polymer ?
#
loop_
_entity_poly.entity_id
_entity_poly.type
_entity_poly.pdbx_seq_one_letter_code
_entity_poly.pdbx_strand_id
1 'polypeptide(L)'
;MPLAVGNKAPDFTLSTKTADGPKQIKLSENFGKGNTLLLFFPMAFTGTCTTEMCEVSAGLNGYTNLNATVYGISGDNPFAQEAWAQKEKITVPLLSDYDHNVAKQYGVMYDSFLPQMNLGMGGVPKRSAFIIDKNGVIQYVESNDDARQLPNFEKIKAKLAELK
;
A
#
# COMPACT_ATOMS: atom_id res chain seq x y z
N MET A 1 5.21 -8.06 14.04
CA MET A 1 3.80 -7.76 14.40
C MET A 1 3.38 -6.46 13.73
N PRO A 2 2.31 -6.44 12.95
CA PRO A 2 1.79 -5.18 12.41
C PRO A 2 1.40 -4.21 13.52
N LEU A 3 1.51 -2.92 13.22
CA LEU A 3 1.00 -1.90 14.13
C LEU A 3 -0.51 -2.07 14.31
N ALA A 4 -0.99 -1.77 15.50
CA ALA A 4 -2.39 -2.01 15.86
C ALA A 4 -3.27 -0.78 15.64
N VAL A 5 -4.58 -1.04 15.50
CA VAL A 5 -5.61 0.01 15.52
C VAL A 5 -5.47 0.83 16.81
N GLY A 6 -5.58 2.14 16.68
CA GLY A 6 -5.41 3.09 17.78
C GLY A 6 -4.02 3.69 17.87
N ASN A 7 -3.01 3.08 17.24
CA ASN A 7 -1.66 3.64 17.22
C ASN A 7 -1.57 4.79 16.24
N LYS A 8 -0.68 5.72 16.53
CA LYS A 8 -0.34 6.76 15.55
C LYS A 8 0.41 6.12 14.39
N ALA A 9 0.01 6.44 13.17
CA ALA A 9 0.71 5.97 11.98
C ALA A 9 2.05 6.70 11.86
N PRO A 10 3.17 5.96 11.71
CA PRO A 10 4.45 6.60 11.40
C PRO A 10 4.35 7.41 10.12
N ASP A 11 4.76 8.67 10.17
CA ASP A 11 4.82 9.51 8.98
C ASP A 11 5.95 9.05 8.07
N PHE A 12 5.81 9.31 6.80
CA PHE A 12 6.84 8.97 5.82
C PHE A 12 6.82 9.92 4.64
N THR A 13 7.93 9.97 3.94
CA THR A 13 8.05 10.61 2.63
C THR A 13 8.65 9.59 1.68
N LEU A 14 7.89 9.21 0.66
CA LEU A 14 8.30 8.21 -0.32
C LEU A 14 8.22 8.77 -1.73
N SER A 15 9.09 8.27 -2.59
CA SER A 15 9.15 8.69 -3.98
C SER A 15 8.16 7.94 -4.84
N THR A 16 7.60 8.65 -5.82
CA THR A 16 6.79 8.07 -6.90
C THR A 16 7.28 8.65 -8.22
N LYS A 17 7.07 7.92 -9.31
CA LYS A 17 7.38 8.41 -10.66
C LYS A 17 6.09 8.67 -11.40
N THR A 18 5.94 9.86 -11.94
CA THR A 18 4.78 10.25 -12.74
C THR A 18 5.23 10.62 -14.16
N ALA A 19 4.27 10.87 -15.05
CA ALA A 19 4.56 11.34 -16.40
C ALA A 19 5.38 12.64 -16.39
N ASP A 20 5.21 13.45 -15.34
CA ASP A 20 5.92 14.73 -15.17
C ASP A 20 7.28 14.56 -14.48
N GLY A 21 7.67 13.35 -14.14
CA GLY A 21 8.93 13.05 -13.48
C GLY A 21 8.75 12.52 -12.05
N PRO A 22 9.87 12.27 -11.34
CA PRO A 22 9.81 11.82 -9.96
C PRO A 22 9.27 12.93 -9.05
N LYS A 23 8.50 12.53 -8.04
CA LYS A 23 8.08 13.43 -6.96
C LYS A 23 8.00 12.69 -5.66
N GLN A 24 7.88 13.40 -4.56
CA GLN A 24 7.77 12.83 -3.24
C GLN A 24 6.37 13.01 -2.68
N ILE A 25 5.88 11.99 -1.99
CA ILE A 25 4.58 11.97 -1.32
C ILE A 25 4.83 11.83 0.18
N LYS A 26 4.26 12.74 0.95
CA LYS A 26 4.34 12.70 2.41
C LYS A 26 2.97 12.35 2.98
N LEU A 27 2.92 11.31 3.81
CA LEU A 27 1.66 10.82 4.37
C LEU A 27 0.90 11.92 5.11
N SER A 28 1.60 12.69 5.95
CA SER A 28 0.96 13.71 6.80
C SER A 28 0.34 14.86 6.02
N GLU A 29 0.63 15.01 4.74
CA GLU A 29 -0.03 16.02 3.90
C GLU A 29 -1.51 15.73 3.71
N ASN A 30 -1.95 14.48 3.93
CA ASN A 30 -3.36 14.09 3.88
C ASN A 30 -4.10 14.36 5.19
N PHE A 31 -3.37 14.59 6.28
CA PHE A 31 -3.98 14.81 7.60
C PHE A 31 -4.80 16.10 7.58
N GLY A 32 -6.00 16.01 8.16
CA GLY A 32 -6.96 17.11 8.15
C GLY A 32 -7.79 17.22 6.87
N LYS A 33 -7.48 16.43 5.84
CA LYS A 33 -8.15 16.49 4.54
C LYS A 33 -9.04 15.27 4.28
N GLY A 34 -8.60 14.10 4.68
CA GLY A 34 -9.33 12.86 4.45
C GLY A 34 -8.58 11.67 5.01
N ASN A 35 -9.14 10.49 4.77
CA ASN A 35 -8.55 9.23 5.21
C ASN A 35 -7.57 8.72 4.16
N THR A 36 -6.64 7.87 4.57
CA THR A 36 -5.63 7.28 3.68
C THR A 36 -5.70 5.76 3.78
N LEU A 37 -5.74 5.09 2.64
CA LEU A 37 -5.62 3.64 2.55
C LEU A 37 -4.23 3.31 2.01
N LEU A 38 -3.44 2.60 2.81
CA LEU A 38 -2.12 2.10 2.41
C LEU A 38 -2.24 0.62 2.09
N LEU A 39 -1.81 0.24 0.89
CA LEU A 39 -1.79 -1.15 0.45
C LEU A 39 -0.33 -1.55 0.20
N PHE A 40 0.25 -2.24 1.18
CA PHE A 40 1.59 -2.82 1.02
C PHE A 40 1.48 -4.10 0.20
N PHE A 41 2.39 -4.30 -0.74
CA PHE A 41 2.44 -5.50 -1.54
C PHE A 41 3.89 -5.95 -1.77
N PRO A 42 4.10 -7.27 -1.98
CA PRO A 42 5.47 -7.79 -2.06
C PRO A 42 6.29 -7.26 -3.23
N MET A 43 5.75 -7.30 -4.46
CA MET A 43 6.61 -7.08 -5.62
C MET A 43 5.79 -6.78 -6.88
N ALA A 44 6.17 -5.76 -7.62
CA ALA A 44 5.61 -5.45 -8.93
C ALA A 44 5.84 -6.62 -9.91
N PHE A 45 5.02 -6.69 -10.94
CA PHE A 45 5.08 -7.71 -12.01
C PHE A 45 4.72 -9.12 -11.56
N THR A 46 4.27 -9.33 -10.32
CA THR A 46 3.78 -10.64 -9.85
C THR A 46 2.26 -10.73 -10.00
N GLY A 47 1.74 -11.96 -10.10
CA GLY A 47 0.33 -12.18 -10.46
C GLY A 47 -0.67 -11.60 -9.47
N THR A 48 -0.55 -11.94 -8.17
CA THR A 48 -1.50 -11.48 -7.16
C THR A 48 -1.40 -9.97 -6.95
N CYS A 49 -0.18 -9.40 -6.98
CA CYS A 49 0.00 -7.96 -6.85
C CYS A 49 -0.63 -7.21 -8.02
N THR A 50 -0.50 -7.74 -9.24
CA THR A 50 -1.14 -7.16 -10.42
C THR A 50 -2.66 -7.20 -10.29
N THR A 51 -3.22 -8.35 -9.88
CA THR A 51 -4.66 -8.49 -9.64
C THR A 51 -5.17 -7.47 -8.63
N GLU A 52 -4.47 -7.34 -7.50
CA GLU A 52 -4.84 -6.38 -6.44
C GLU A 52 -4.87 -4.95 -6.97
N MET A 53 -3.79 -4.50 -7.59
CA MET A 53 -3.69 -3.11 -8.01
C MET A 53 -4.62 -2.78 -9.18
N CYS A 54 -4.85 -3.73 -10.08
CA CYS A 54 -5.81 -3.54 -11.17
C CYS A 54 -7.24 -3.46 -10.64
N GLU A 55 -7.59 -4.31 -9.68
CA GLU A 55 -8.92 -4.31 -9.08
C GLU A 55 -9.20 -3.00 -8.34
N VAL A 56 -8.25 -2.54 -7.53
CA VAL A 56 -8.39 -1.27 -6.82
C VAL A 56 -8.44 -0.10 -7.80
N SER A 57 -7.62 -0.11 -8.84
CA SER A 57 -7.61 0.94 -9.86
C SER A 57 -8.95 1.04 -10.58
N ALA A 58 -9.54 -0.09 -10.93
CA ALA A 58 -10.85 -0.13 -11.59
C ALA A 58 -11.95 0.47 -10.71
N GLY A 59 -11.85 0.31 -9.39
CA GLY A 59 -12.81 0.83 -8.42
C GLY A 59 -12.35 2.08 -7.68
N LEU A 60 -11.36 2.80 -8.20
CA LEU A 60 -10.71 3.89 -7.46
C LEU A 60 -11.70 5.01 -7.08
N ASN A 61 -12.66 5.32 -7.95
CA ASN A 61 -13.69 6.33 -7.65
C ASN A 61 -14.50 5.97 -6.40
N GLY A 62 -14.70 4.69 -6.13
CA GLY A 62 -15.39 4.23 -4.92
C GLY A 62 -14.68 4.67 -3.66
N TYR A 63 -13.34 4.65 -3.66
CA TYR A 63 -12.54 5.11 -2.52
C TYR A 63 -12.53 6.63 -2.43
N THR A 64 -12.39 7.33 -3.55
CA THR A 64 -12.42 8.78 -3.59
C THR A 64 -13.75 9.32 -3.06
N ASN A 65 -14.86 8.67 -3.43
CA ASN A 65 -16.18 9.04 -2.94
C ASN A 65 -16.34 8.81 -1.43
N LEU A 66 -15.50 7.97 -0.84
CA LEU A 66 -15.44 7.75 0.60
C LEU A 66 -14.42 8.67 1.29
N ASN A 67 -13.98 9.72 0.60
CA ASN A 67 -12.99 10.68 1.11
C ASN A 67 -11.66 10.02 1.47
N ALA A 68 -11.25 9.04 0.67
CA ALA A 68 -10.01 8.30 0.88
C ALA A 68 -9.03 8.49 -0.26
N THR A 69 -7.76 8.65 0.10
CA THR A 69 -6.64 8.60 -0.83
C THR A 69 -6.00 7.22 -0.72
N VAL A 70 -5.74 6.58 -1.84
CA VAL A 70 -5.18 5.22 -1.87
C VAL A 70 -3.75 5.25 -2.40
N TYR A 71 -2.85 4.56 -1.71
CA TYR A 71 -1.48 4.36 -2.18
C TYR A 71 -1.11 2.88 -2.13
N GLY A 72 -0.43 2.40 -3.18
CA GLY A 72 0.24 1.10 -3.16
C GLY A 72 1.71 1.30 -2.80
N ILE A 73 2.24 0.46 -1.91
CA ILE A 73 3.62 0.59 -1.41
C ILE A 73 4.36 -0.74 -1.56
N SER A 74 5.51 -0.70 -2.20
CA SER A 74 6.42 -1.85 -2.32
C SER A 74 7.87 -1.40 -2.25
N GLY A 75 8.77 -2.36 -2.15
CA GLY A 75 10.21 -2.09 -2.18
C GLY A 75 10.79 -1.90 -3.57
N ASP A 76 9.96 -1.99 -4.62
CA ASP A 76 10.42 -1.74 -5.98
C ASP A 76 10.82 -0.28 -6.16
N ASN A 77 11.78 -0.03 -7.06
CA ASN A 77 12.17 1.34 -7.35
C ASN A 77 11.06 2.06 -8.14
N PRO A 78 11.04 3.42 -8.12
CA PRO A 78 9.94 4.16 -8.74
C PRO A 78 9.82 3.94 -10.24
N PHE A 79 10.92 3.69 -10.93
CA PHE A 79 10.92 3.48 -12.38
C PHE A 79 10.28 2.13 -12.74
N ALA A 80 10.59 1.08 -11.96
CA ALA A 80 9.96 -0.22 -12.14
C ALA A 80 8.46 -0.17 -11.84
N GLN A 81 8.07 0.55 -10.79
CA GLN A 81 6.65 0.73 -10.44
C GLN A 81 5.91 1.46 -11.56
N GLU A 82 6.50 2.51 -12.12
CA GLU A 82 5.87 3.24 -13.23
C GLU A 82 5.70 2.35 -14.47
N ALA A 83 6.74 1.61 -14.85
CA ALA A 83 6.67 0.72 -16.01
C ALA A 83 5.57 -0.33 -15.83
N TRP A 84 5.46 -0.90 -14.63
CA TRP A 84 4.42 -1.84 -14.29
C TRP A 84 3.03 -1.21 -14.36
N ALA A 85 2.88 -0.01 -13.79
CA ALA A 85 1.62 0.70 -13.80
C ALA A 85 1.16 1.03 -15.22
N GLN A 86 2.09 1.45 -16.09
CA GLN A 86 1.78 1.73 -17.49
C GLN A 86 1.35 0.47 -18.23
N LYS A 87 2.08 -0.63 -18.04
CA LYS A 87 1.77 -1.90 -18.69
C LYS A 87 0.39 -2.42 -18.29
N GLU A 88 0.07 -2.36 -17.00
CA GLU A 88 -1.16 -2.95 -16.45
C GLU A 88 -2.28 -1.92 -16.27
N LYS A 89 -2.06 -0.67 -16.65
CA LYS A 89 -3.03 0.43 -16.52
C LYS A 89 -3.47 0.65 -15.07
N ILE A 90 -2.50 0.56 -14.16
CA ILE A 90 -2.72 0.83 -12.73
C ILE A 90 -2.77 2.33 -12.52
N THR A 91 -3.84 2.84 -11.93
CA THR A 91 -4.03 4.27 -11.66
C THR A 91 -3.81 4.65 -10.21
N VAL A 92 -3.78 3.66 -9.31
CA VAL A 92 -3.41 3.88 -7.91
C VAL A 92 -1.96 4.38 -7.88
N PRO A 93 -1.67 5.53 -7.21
CA PRO A 93 -0.28 5.98 -7.07
C PRO A 93 0.55 4.94 -6.34
N LEU A 94 1.71 4.60 -6.89
CA LEU A 94 2.63 3.62 -6.31
C LEU A 94 3.80 4.35 -5.68
N LEU A 95 4.08 4.04 -4.42
CA LEU A 95 5.15 4.67 -3.65
C LEU A 95 6.27 3.67 -3.43
N SER A 96 7.51 4.13 -3.60
CA SER A 96 8.68 3.27 -3.46
C SER A 96 9.23 3.34 -2.05
N ASP A 97 9.14 2.22 -1.33
CA ASP A 97 9.79 2.02 -0.05
C ASP A 97 11.07 1.19 -0.29
N TYR A 98 11.99 1.75 -1.09
CA TYR A 98 13.14 1.03 -1.63
C TYR A 98 14.01 0.43 -0.53
N ASP A 99 14.18 1.15 0.58
CA ASP A 99 14.98 0.70 1.72
C ASP A 99 14.16 -0.17 2.70
N HIS A 100 12.89 -0.38 2.44
CA HIS A 100 11.96 -1.13 3.29
C HIS A 100 11.75 -0.54 4.70
N ASN A 101 12.13 0.70 4.92
CA ASN A 101 12.06 1.34 6.23
C ASN A 101 10.62 1.51 6.69
N VAL A 102 9.73 1.91 5.79
CA VAL A 102 8.31 2.12 6.13
C VAL A 102 7.64 0.79 6.45
N ALA A 103 7.86 -0.23 5.63
CA ALA A 103 7.30 -1.57 5.89
C ALA A 103 7.79 -2.11 7.24
N LYS A 104 9.05 -1.86 7.61
CA LYS A 104 9.60 -2.25 8.91
C LYS A 104 8.91 -1.49 10.05
N GLN A 105 8.71 -0.19 9.89
CA GLN A 105 8.03 0.64 10.89
C GLN A 105 6.59 0.21 11.12
N TYR A 106 5.92 -0.21 10.04
CA TYR A 106 4.53 -0.69 10.11
C TYR A 106 4.44 -2.17 10.52
N GLY A 107 5.58 -2.86 10.64
CA GLY A 107 5.63 -4.25 11.10
C GLY A 107 5.12 -5.26 10.10
N VAL A 108 5.30 -5.01 8.80
CA VAL A 108 4.72 -5.85 7.73
C VAL A 108 5.78 -6.40 6.78
N MET A 109 6.92 -6.84 7.33
CA MET A 109 7.99 -7.42 6.51
C MET A 109 8.00 -8.94 6.60
N TYR A 110 8.20 -9.61 5.46
CA TYR A 110 8.59 -11.01 5.45
C TYR A 110 10.07 -11.13 5.81
N ASP A 111 10.42 -12.17 6.56
CA ASP A 111 11.84 -12.53 6.74
C ASP A 111 12.39 -13.13 5.44
N SER A 112 11.56 -13.94 4.77
CA SER A 112 11.90 -14.55 3.48
C SER A 112 10.62 -14.68 2.64
N PHE A 113 10.69 -14.22 1.39
CA PHE A 113 9.56 -14.30 0.47
C PHE A 113 9.63 -15.58 -0.36
N LEU A 114 8.54 -16.35 -0.34
CA LEU A 114 8.41 -17.60 -1.07
C LEU A 114 9.58 -18.56 -0.82
N PRO A 115 9.87 -18.89 0.47
CA PRO A 115 11.01 -19.74 0.79
C PRO A 115 10.93 -21.11 0.13
N GLN A 116 9.73 -21.64 -0.12
CA GLN A 116 9.53 -22.91 -0.79
C GLN A 116 10.00 -22.92 -2.23
N MET A 117 10.15 -21.75 -2.86
CA MET A 117 10.64 -21.63 -4.23
C MET A 117 12.15 -21.36 -4.29
N ASN A 118 12.76 -21.18 -3.14
CA ASN A 118 14.20 -20.95 -2.99
C ASN A 118 14.74 -19.86 -3.92
N LEU A 119 14.02 -18.75 -4.02
CA LEU A 119 14.38 -17.65 -4.91
C LEU A 119 15.44 -16.71 -4.34
N GLY A 120 15.90 -16.96 -3.10
CA GLY A 120 16.91 -16.12 -2.47
C GLY A 120 16.47 -14.70 -2.18
N MET A 121 15.19 -14.44 -2.23
CA MET A 121 14.65 -13.10 -1.95
C MET A 121 14.32 -12.97 -0.47
N GLY A 122 15.03 -12.08 0.21
CA GLY A 122 14.73 -11.72 1.58
C GLY A 122 13.96 -10.42 1.61
N GLY A 123 13.22 -10.21 2.73
CA GLY A 123 12.75 -8.90 3.10
C GLY A 123 11.92 -8.14 2.08
N VAL A 124 10.72 -8.63 1.73
CA VAL A 124 9.73 -7.84 1.00
C VAL A 124 8.51 -7.61 1.89
N PRO A 125 7.69 -6.59 1.62
CA PRO A 125 6.49 -6.34 2.42
C PRO A 125 5.47 -7.48 2.31
N LYS A 126 4.81 -7.79 3.43
CA LYS A 126 3.62 -8.64 3.43
C LYS A 126 2.47 -7.87 2.81
N ARG A 127 1.61 -8.57 2.08
CA ARG A 127 0.38 -7.96 1.57
C ARG A 127 -0.47 -7.50 2.75
N SER A 128 -0.61 -6.20 2.90
CA SER A 128 -1.21 -5.59 4.08
C SER A 128 -2.00 -4.35 3.72
N ALA A 129 -3.04 -4.06 4.50
CA ALA A 129 -3.85 -2.87 4.33
C ALA A 129 -3.94 -2.12 5.66
N PHE A 130 -3.74 -0.80 5.61
CA PHE A 130 -3.91 0.09 6.75
C PHE A 130 -4.83 1.23 6.33
N ILE A 131 -5.81 1.53 7.16
CA ILE A 131 -6.57 2.77 7.02
C ILE A 131 -6.09 3.72 8.11
N ILE A 132 -5.71 4.92 7.70
CA ILE A 132 -5.24 5.98 8.58
C ILE A 132 -6.23 7.12 8.46
N ASP A 133 -6.79 7.57 9.59
CA ASP A 133 -7.76 8.64 9.57
C ASP A 133 -7.10 10.01 9.39
N LYS A 134 -7.92 11.04 9.29
CA LYS A 134 -7.44 12.41 9.09
C LYS A 134 -6.68 12.98 10.29
N ASN A 135 -6.69 12.30 11.43
CA ASN A 135 -5.90 12.67 12.61
C ASN A 135 -4.57 11.90 12.68
N GLY A 136 -4.30 11.05 11.70
CA GLY A 136 -3.06 10.26 11.67
C GLY A 136 -3.11 8.99 12.51
N VAL A 137 -4.30 8.52 12.88
CA VAL A 137 -4.49 7.34 13.72
C VAL A 137 -4.90 6.16 12.85
N ILE A 138 -4.30 4.99 13.12
CA ILE A 138 -4.64 3.76 12.42
C ILE A 138 -6.02 3.28 12.88
N GLN A 139 -6.93 3.10 11.93
CA GLN A 139 -8.31 2.68 12.19
C GLN A 139 -8.63 1.28 11.66
N TYR A 140 -7.75 0.71 10.85
CA TYR A 140 -7.93 -0.63 10.29
C TYR A 140 -6.57 -1.22 9.96
N VAL A 141 -6.40 -2.50 10.26
CA VAL A 141 -5.19 -3.26 9.92
C VAL A 141 -5.58 -4.63 9.42
N GLU A 142 -5.03 -5.02 8.29
CA GLU A 142 -5.11 -6.38 7.79
C GLU A 142 -3.76 -6.75 7.20
N SER A 143 -3.17 -7.85 7.63
CA SER A 143 -1.89 -8.31 7.11
C SER A 143 -1.93 -9.83 6.96
N ASN A 144 -1.51 -10.31 5.79
CA ASN A 144 -1.55 -11.72 5.45
C ASN A 144 -0.15 -12.30 5.32
N ASP A 145 0.07 -13.45 5.94
CA ASP A 145 1.29 -14.23 5.74
C ASP A 145 1.29 -14.95 4.39
N ASP A 146 0.11 -15.26 3.85
CA ASP A 146 -0.03 -15.85 2.52
C ASP A 146 -0.17 -14.74 1.47
N ALA A 147 0.87 -14.59 0.66
CA ALA A 147 0.93 -13.54 -0.36
C ALA A 147 -0.14 -13.69 -1.46
N ARG A 148 -0.82 -14.83 -1.52
CA ARG A 148 -1.90 -15.07 -2.49
C ARG A 148 -3.24 -14.54 -2.03
N GLN A 149 -3.36 -14.18 -0.74
CA GLN A 149 -4.59 -13.67 -0.17
C GLN A 149 -4.70 -12.16 -0.40
N LEU A 150 -5.74 -11.75 -1.11
CA LEU A 150 -6.05 -10.33 -1.28
C LEU A 150 -6.65 -9.75 0.01
N PRO A 151 -6.47 -8.44 0.26
CA PRO A 151 -7.18 -7.79 1.36
C PRO A 151 -8.70 -7.90 1.20
N ASN A 152 -9.40 -7.82 2.31
CA ASN A 152 -10.87 -7.82 2.29
C ASN A 152 -11.38 -6.40 1.96
N PHE A 153 -11.53 -6.11 0.68
CA PHE A 153 -11.92 -4.78 0.22
C PHE A 153 -13.31 -4.37 0.69
N GLU A 154 -14.21 -5.32 0.92
CA GLU A 154 -15.55 -5.02 1.46
C GLU A 154 -15.45 -4.44 2.88
N LYS A 155 -14.63 -5.05 3.74
CA LYS A 155 -14.39 -4.54 5.10
C LYS A 155 -13.68 -3.19 5.07
N ILE A 156 -12.75 -3.01 4.15
CA ILE A 156 -12.01 -1.75 3.98
C ILE A 156 -12.98 -0.63 3.63
N LYS A 157 -13.84 -0.85 2.63
CA LYS A 157 -14.84 0.14 2.20
C LYS A 157 -15.84 0.44 3.31
N ALA A 158 -16.30 -0.58 4.04
CA ALA A 158 -17.22 -0.39 5.15
C ALA A 158 -16.60 0.49 6.24
N LYS A 159 -15.32 0.26 6.56
CA LYS A 159 -14.61 1.07 7.55
C LYS A 159 -14.43 2.51 7.07
N LEU A 160 -14.06 2.70 5.81
CA LEU A 160 -13.93 4.04 5.23
C LEU A 160 -15.26 4.79 5.24
N ALA A 161 -16.38 4.10 5.02
CA ALA A 161 -17.71 4.70 5.09
C ALA A 161 -18.04 5.19 6.52
N GLU A 162 -17.62 4.44 7.54
CA GLU A 162 -17.78 4.86 8.93
C GLU A 162 -16.98 6.12 9.24
N LEU A 163 -15.79 6.26 8.66
CA LEU A 163 -14.86 7.35 8.94
C LEU A 163 -15.10 8.60 8.10
N LYS A 164 -15.92 8.48 7.09
CA LYS A 164 -16.20 9.55 6.12
C LYS A 164 -16.73 10.84 6.77
#